data_a511cf734967525866cdb5eaec2d06d4
#
_entry.id   a511cf734967525866cdb5eaec2d06d4
#
_cell.length_a   1.000
_cell.length_b   1.000
_cell.length_c   1.000
_cell.angle_alpha   90.00
_cell.angle_beta   90.00
_cell.angle_gamma   90.00
#
_symmetry.space_group_name_H-M   'P 1'
#
loop_
_entity.id
_entity.type
_entity.pdbx_description
1 polymer ?
#
loop_
_entity_poly.entity_id
_entity_poly.type
_entity_poly.pdbx_seq_one_letter_code
_entity_poly.pdbx_strand_id
1 'polypeptide(L)'
;MNGHGHPESGLAGSRPAPAMVRRAPGPTRRGFLAAAAAVGTAARARAAVEPAAKPPAFRISLAEWSLHETLFAGKLDNLEFPRAAKQQFGIDAVEYVNQFFKDKARDADYLAELATRTADEGVTNVLIMCDGLGNLGDPDEKARTQAIENHFPWVEAAKRLGCHAIRVNAASKGTFEEKQKLAADGLSRLDEYAAQMQMNVIVENHGGLSSNGGWLAGVMKLVDRPNCGTLPDFGNFHDYDRYQGVEELMPFAKGVSAKSHEFDADGNEVRTDYRRMLKLVTAAGYRGWVGIEYEGKALPEPEGVVATKRLLERVRADLRA
;
A
#
# COMPACT_ATOMS: atom_id res chain seq x y z
N MET A 1 46.24 30.01 -46.42
CA MET A 1 45.67 30.62 -47.67
C MET A 1 44.25 30.94 -47.35
N ASN A 2 43.99 32.19 -47.10
CA ASN A 2 43.00 33.09 -47.64
C ASN A 2 41.56 32.59 -47.51
N GLY A 3 40.60 33.30 -46.98
CA GLY A 3 40.52 34.69 -46.55
C GLY A 3 39.07 35.18 -46.78
N HIS A 4 38.58 36.02 -45.89
CA HIS A 4 37.57 37.10 -46.09
C HIS A 4 36.14 36.68 -46.47
N GLY A 5 35.11 37.27 -45.99
CA GLY A 5 34.87 38.50 -45.27
C GLY A 5 33.41 38.70 -44.98
N HIS A 6 33.12 39.49 -43.98
CA HIS A 6 31.84 40.15 -43.72
C HIS A 6 31.52 41.23 -44.78
N PRO A 7 30.26 41.70 -44.92
CA PRO A 7 29.88 42.81 -44.08
C PRO A 7 28.37 42.86 -43.66
N GLU A 8 28.16 43.75 -42.70
CA GLU A 8 26.94 44.26 -42.09
C GLU A 8 25.96 44.97 -43.07
N SER A 9 24.69 44.98 -42.64
CA SER A 9 23.74 46.09 -42.74
C SER A 9 22.49 45.67 -41.98
N GLY A 10 22.05 46.21 -40.91
CA GLY A 10 21.70 47.54 -40.49
C GLY A 10 20.32 47.96 -41.03
N LEU A 11 19.22 47.75 -40.26
CA LEU A 11 18.02 48.57 -40.40
C LEU A 11 17.23 48.58 -39.03
N ALA A 12 17.13 49.80 -38.52
CA ALA A 12 16.36 50.21 -37.37
C ALA A 12 14.87 50.14 -37.66
N GLY A 13 14.06 49.62 -36.80
CA GLY A 13 12.60 49.63 -36.82
C GLY A 13 12.01 50.07 -35.48
N SER A 14 11.48 51.25 -35.50
CA SER A 14 10.87 52.14 -34.50
C SER A 14 9.85 51.47 -33.56
N ARG A 15 9.93 51.83 -32.29
CA ARG A 15 8.92 51.61 -31.24
C ARG A 15 7.71 52.51 -31.47
N PRO A 16 6.47 52.06 -31.30
CA PRO A 16 5.32 52.95 -31.11
C PRO A 16 5.15 53.34 -29.64
N ALA A 17 4.76 54.63 -29.45
CA ALA A 17 4.50 55.29 -28.18
C ALA A 17 3.20 54.84 -27.51
N PRO A 18 3.04 55.03 -26.17
CA PRO A 18 1.88 54.58 -25.43
C PRO A 18 0.65 55.45 -25.61
N ALA A 19 -0.52 54.84 -25.78
CA ALA A 19 -1.81 55.48 -25.89
C ALA A 19 -2.28 56.06 -24.56
N MET A 20 -2.66 57.37 -24.58
CA MET A 20 -3.31 58.07 -23.46
C MET A 20 -4.69 57.47 -23.16
N VAL A 21 -4.89 57.06 -21.92
CA VAL A 21 -6.21 56.70 -21.36
C VAL A 21 -6.90 57.99 -20.88
N ARG A 22 -7.99 58.36 -21.51
CA ARG A 22 -8.87 59.47 -21.08
C ARG A 22 -9.68 59.03 -19.86
N ARG A 23 -9.56 59.78 -18.76
CA ARG A 23 -10.43 59.69 -17.58
C ARG A 23 -11.83 60.22 -17.91
N ALA A 24 -12.87 59.45 -17.59
CA ALA A 24 -14.26 59.90 -17.55
C ALA A 24 -14.57 60.58 -16.20
N PRO A 25 -15.45 61.63 -16.20
CA PRO A 25 -15.77 62.41 -14.99
C PRO A 25 -16.74 61.65 -14.06
N GLY A 26 -16.51 61.75 -12.75
CA GLY A 26 -17.36 61.21 -11.71
C GLY A 26 -18.69 61.92 -11.55
N PRO A 27 -19.73 61.23 -11.01
CA PRO A 27 -21.05 61.82 -10.79
C PRO A 27 -21.10 62.69 -9.53
N THR A 28 -21.72 63.87 -9.70
CA THR A 28 -22.03 64.89 -8.70
C THR A 28 -23.10 64.40 -7.69
N ARG A 29 -22.89 64.78 -6.44
CA ARG A 29 -23.89 64.71 -5.36
C ARG A 29 -25.12 65.58 -5.68
N ARG A 30 -26.31 64.96 -5.68
CA ARG A 30 -27.58 65.44 -5.11
C ARG A 30 -28.74 64.53 -5.59
N GLY A 31 -29.50 64.01 -4.66
CA GLY A 31 -30.73 63.28 -4.91
C GLY A 31 -31.08 62.33 -3.78
N PHE A 32 -31.43 62.90 -2.60
CA PHE A 32 -32.16 62.16 -1.56
C PHE A 32 -33.63 62.02 -2.04
N LEU A 33 -34.09 60.82 -2.18
CA LEU A 33 -35.52 60.50 -1.99
C LEU A 33 -35.67 59.03 -1.51
N ALA A 34 -36.49 58.93 -0.48
CA ALA A 34 -36.75 57.73 0.28
C ALA A 34 -37.46 56.66 -0.56
N ALA A 35 -37.06 55.42 -0.46
CA ALA A 35 -37.84 54.24 -0.80
C ALA A 35 -37.76 53.25 0.35
N ALA A 36 -38.92 52.87 0.83
CA ALA A 36 -39.16 52.02 2.00
C ALA A 36 -38.51 50.63 1.89
N ALA A 37 -37.89 50.22 2.97
CA ALA A 37 -37.28 48.92 3.13
C ALA A 37 -38.38 47.86 3.28
N ALA A 38 -38.47 46.95 2.31
CA ALA A 38 -39.06 45.65 2.51
C ALA A 38 -37.95 44.71 3.02
N VAL A 39 -37.92 44.45 4.32
CA VAL A 39 -37.05 43.44 4.95
C VAL A 39 -37.60 42.06 4.59
N GLY A 40 -37.15 41.53 3.48
CA GLY A 40 -37.34 40.11 3.17
C GLY A 40 -36.35 39.29 3.99
N THR A 41 -36.81 38.67 5.06
CA THR A 41 -36.05 37.64 5.80
C THR A 41 -35.94 36.41 4.91
N ALA A 42 -34.87 36.36 4.09
CA ALA A 42 -34.44 35.14 3.45
C ALA A 42 -33.85 34.20 4.54
N ALA A 43 -34.69 33.29 5.05
CA ALA A 43 -34.23 32.17 5.85
C ALA A 43 -33.28 31.34 4.97
N ARG A 44 -31.98 31.55 5.14
CA ARG A 44 -30.98 30.62 4.62
C ARG A 44 -31.18 29.29 5.34
N ALA A 45 -31.81 28.35 4.67
CA ALA A 45 -31.81 26.97 5.06
C ALA A 45 -30.34 26.53 5.16
N ARG A 46 -29.87 26.41 6.39
CA ARG A 46 -28.56 25.82 6.70
C ARG A 46 -28.74 24.34 6.36
N ALA A 47 -28.28 23.92 5.18
CA ALA A 47 -28.19 22.51 4.85
C ALA A 47 -27.44 21.87 6.03
N ALA A 48 -28.10 20.95 6.72
CA ALA A 48 -27.48 20.15 7.76
C ALA A 48 -26.34 19.39 7.08
N VAL A 49 -25.11 19.72 7.44
CA VAL A 49 -23.94 18.93 7.05
C VAL A 49 -24.14 17.59 7.73
N GLU A 50 -24.51 16.57 6.97
CA GLU A 50 -24.56 15.21 7.50
C GLU A 50 -23.22 14.92 8.17
N PRO A 51 -23.21 14.36 9.39
CA PRO A 51 -21.96 14.02 10.05
C PRO A 51 -21.22 13.05 9.15
N ALA A 52 -19.95 13.38 8.83
CA ALA A 52 -19.11 12.52 8.00
C ALA A 52 -19.14 11.10 8.57
N ALA A 53 -19.44 10.13 7.73
CA ALA A 53 -19.52 8.73 8.14
C ALA A 53 -18.22 8.33 8.85
N LYS A 54 -18.34 7.68 10.01
CA LYS A 54 -17.15 7.20 10.73
C LYS A 54 -16.29 6.35 9.80
N PRO A 55 -14.96 6.54 9.80
CA PRO A 55 -14.07 5.75 8.95
C PRO A 55 -14.26 4.24 9.23
N PRO A 56 -14.07 3.39 8.22
CA PRO A 56 -14.19 1.95 8.40
C PRO A 56 -13.20 1.43 9.46
N ALA A 57 -13.58 0.33 10.13
CA ALA A 57 -12.73 -0.31 11.13
C ALA A 57 -11.38 -0.74 10.55
N PHE A 58 -11.36 -1.10 9.26
CA PHE A 58 -10.17 -1.36 8.43
C PHE A 58 -10.53 -1.18 6.95
N ARG A 59 -9.51 -1.07 6.09
CA ARG A 59 -9.66 -1.04 4.63
C ARG A 59 -9.33 -2.41 4.06
N ILE A 60 -9.80 -2.72 2.85
CA ILE A 60 -9.58 -4.01 2.18
C ILE A 60 -8.68 -3.79 0.97
N SER A 61 -7.62 -4.57 0.85
CA SER A 61 -6.75 -4.68 -0.31
C SER A 61 -6.80 -6.09 -0.90
N LEU A 62 -6.29 -6.26 -2.12
CA LEU A 62 -6.12 -7.54 -2.77
C LEU A 62 -4.64 -7.86 -2.94
N ALA A 63 -4.19 -8.95 -2.34
CA ALA A 63 -2.87 -9.51 -2.59
C ALA A 63 -2.86 -10.21 -3.95
N GLU A 64 -1.88 -9.89 -4.77
CA GLU A 64 -1.70 -10.43 -6.12
C GLU A 64 -1.54 -11.95 -6.09
N TRP A 65 -1.00 -12.49 -5.00
CA TRP A 65 -0.89 -13.93 -4.79
C TRP A 65 -2.23 -14.67 -4.84
N SER A 66 -3.35 -14.00 -4.54
CA SER A 66 -4.70 -14.57 -4.68
C SER A 66 -5.04 -15.01 -6.10
N LEU A 67 -4.30 -14.51 -7.11
CA LEU A 67 -4.48 -14.82 -8.53
C LEU A 67 -3.22 -15.46 -9.12
N HIS A 68 -2.38 -16.11 -8.28
CA HIS A 68 -1.07 -16.62 -8.68
C HIS A 68 -1.13 -17.68 -9.80
N GLU A 69 -2.11 -18.59 -9.78
CA GLU A 69 -2.27 -19.59 -10.85
C GLU A 69 -2.63 -18.92 -12.19
N THR A 70 -3.50 -17.91 -12.15
CA THR A 70 -3.91 -17.11 -13.32
C THR A 70 -2.73 -16.31 -13.89
N LEU A 71 -1.92 -15.70 -13.02
CA LEU A 71 -0.72 -14.92 -13.38
C LEU A 71 0.39 -15.81 -13.93
N PHE A 72 0.73 -16.91 -13.26
CA PHE A 72 1.73 -17.88 -13.75
C PHE A 72 1.32 -18.56 -15.05
N ALA A 73 0.04 -18.73 -15.29
CA ALA A 73 -0.48 -19.24 -16.56
C ALA A 73 -0.49 -18.20 -17.70
N GLY A 74 -0.08 -16.95 -17.42
CA GLY A 74 -0.08 -15.86 -18.39
C GLY A 74 -1.47 -15.42 -18.84
N LYS A 75 -2.53 -15.76 -18.09
CA LYS A 75 -3.91 -15.36 -18.35
C LYS A 75 -4.24 -13.95 -17.83
N LEU A 76 -3.43 -13.44 -16.92
CA LEU A 76 -3.44 -12.07 -16.42
C LEU A 76 -2.01 -11.54 -16.45
N ASP A 77 -1.82 -10.34 -16.97
CA ASP A 77 -0.56 -9.61 -16.91
C ASP A 77 -0.51 -8.77 -15.63
N ASN A 78 0.68 -8.64 -15.01
CA ASN A 78 0.85 -7.83 -13.81
C ASN A 78 0.41 -6.37 -14.01
N LEU A 79 0.62 -5.79 -15.21
CA LEU A 79 0.15 -4.43 -15.52
C LEU A 79 -1.39 -4.31 -15.54
N GLU A 80 -2.12 -5.40 -15.75
CA GLU A 80 -3.58 -5.44 -15.72
C GLU A 80 -4.15 -5.81 -14.33
N PHE A 81 -3.30 -6.19 -13.38
CA PHE A 81 -3.75 -6.58 -12.04
C PHE A 81 -4.53 -5.47 -11.30
N PRO A 82 -4.12 -4.19 -11.29
CA PRO A 82 -4.90 -3.11 -10.67
C PRO A 82 -6.30 -2.98 -11.26
N ARG A 83 -6.40 -3.08 -12.59
CA ARG A 83 -7.69 -3.07 -13.29
C ARG A 83 -8.57 -4.26 -12.93
N ALA A 84 -7.98 -5.46 -12.86
CA ALA A 84 -8.70 -6.67 -12.44
C ALA A 84 -9.22 -6.52 -11.00
N ALA A 85 -8.40 -6.02 -10.06
CA ALA A 85 -8.81 -5.74 -8.69
C ALA A 85 -10.02 -4.79 -8.64
N LYS A 86 -9.99 -3.71 -9.40
CA LYS A 86 -11.06 -2.72 -9.45
C LYS A 86 -12.31 -3.24 -10.13
N GLN A 87 -12.17 -3.73 -11.38
CA GLN A 87 -13.32 -3.99 -12.24
C GLN A 87 -13.99 -5.33 -11.97
N GLN A 88 -13.22 -6.37 -11.60
CA GLN A 88 -13.77 -7.70 -11.33
C GLN A 88 -14.21 -7.84 -9.87
N PHE A 89 -13.48 -7.24 -8.94
CA PHE A 89 -13.71 -7.46 -7.50
C PHE A 89 -14.21 -6.22 -6.77
N GLY A 90 -14.16 -5.02 -7.38
CA GLY A 90 -14.52 -3.77 -6.71
C GLY A 90 -13.61 -3.47 -5.51
N ILE A 91 -12.30 -3.74 -5.65
CA ILE A 91 -11.28 -3.49 -4.62
C ILE A 91 -10.40 -2.34 -5.09
N ASP A 92 -10.22 -1.33 -4.23
CA ASP A 92 -9.54 -0.07 -4.54
C ASP A 92 -8.10 -0.03 -4.08
N ALA A 93 -7.50 -1.18 -3.71
CA ALA A 93 -6.12 -1.25 -3.25
C ALA A 93 -5.51 -2.62 -3.56
N VAL A 94 -4.22 -2.64 -3.90
CA VAL A 94 -3.49 -3.83 -4.32
C VAL A 94 -2.16 -3.99 -3.60
N GLU A 95 -1.75 -5.24 -3.44
CA GLU A 95 -0.48 -5.66 -2.86
C GLU A 95 0.21 -6.57 -3.87
N TYR A 96 1.32 -6.09 -4.42
CA TYR A 96 2.06 -6.79 -5.48
C TYR A 96 2.95 -7.90 -4.94
N VAL A 97 3.32 -8.83 -5.84
CA VAL A 97 4.33 -9.87 -5.56
C VAL A 97 5.46 -9.75 -6.60
N ASN A 98 6.68 -9.62 -6.15
CA ASN A 98 7.85 -9.41 -7.00
C ASN A 98 8.05 -10.49 -8.07
N GLN A 99 7.55 -11.70 -7.85
CA GLN A 99 7.70 -12.82 -8.77
C GLN A 99 7.00 -12.61 -10.12
N PHE A 100 5.96 -11.77 -10.16
CA PHE A 100 5.20 -11.50 -11.39
C PHE A 100 5.84 -10.40 -12.26
N PHE A 101 6.82 -9.67 -11.70
CA PHE A 101 7.59 -8.64 -12.44
C PHE A 101 9.06 -8.57 -11.99
N LYS A 102 9.67 -9.74 -11.70
CA LYS A 102 10.99 -9.89 -11.06
C LYS A 102 12.12 -9.15 -11.76
N ASP A 103 12.09 -9.01 -13.08
CA ASP A 103 13.12 -8.33 -13.86
C ASP A 103 12.85 -6.82 -14.04
N LYS A 104 11.79 -6.30 -13.38
CA LYS A 104 11.27 -4.95 -13.56
C LYS A 104 11.52 -3.99 -12.40
N ALA A 105 12.15 -4.44 -11.31
CA ALA A 105 12.40 -3.59 -10.15
C ALA A 105 13.18 -2.29 -10.48
N ARG A 106 14.03 -2.30 -11.51
CA ARG A 106 14.80 -1.14 -12.01
C ARG A 106 14.33 -0.59 -13.35
N ASP A 107 13.29 -1.15 -13.93
CA ASP A 107 12.72 -0.71 -15.21
C ASP A 107 11.81 0.50 -14.94
N ALA A 108 12.35 1.70 -15.17
CA ALA A 108 11.67 2.95 -14.87
C ALA A 108 10.40 3.15 -15.70
N ASP A 109 10.39 2.70 -16.95
CA ASP A 109 9.26 2.86 -17.87
C ASP A 109 8.15 1.89 -17.48
N TYR A 110 8.48 0.65 -17.13
CA TYR A 110 7.52 -0.33 -16.64
C TYR A 110 6.84 0.13 -15.34
N LEU A 111 7.63 0.62 -14.38
CA LEU A 111 7.09 1.12 -13.10
C LEU A 111 6.23 2.37 -13.29
N ALA A 112 6.58 3.25 -14.24
CA ALA A 112 5.76 4.41 -14.57
C ALA A 112 4.45 4.01 -15.22
N GLU A 113 4.47 3.01 -16.13
CA GLU A 113 3.27 2.46 -16.74
C GLU A 113 2.35 1.82 -15.70
N LEU A 114 2.90 0.99 -14.80
CA LEU A 114 2.12 0.37 -13.73
C LEU A 114 1.48 1.43 -12.80
N ALA A 115 2.23 2.48 -12.43
CA ALA A 115 1.72 3.58 -11.62
C ALA A 115 0.60 4.34 -12.33
N THR A 116 0.74 4.58 -13.64
CA THR A 116 -0.28 5.24 -14.47
C THR A 116 -1.56 4.42 -14.50
N ARG A 117 -1.49 3.13 -14.82
CA ARG A 117 -2.66 2.24 -14.86
C ARG A 117 -3.37 2.16 -13.51
N THR A 118 -2.61 2.12 -12.43
CA THR A 118 -3.17 2.10 -11.07
C THR A 118 -3.93 3.40 -10.77
N ALA A 119 -3.34 4.55 -11.15
CA ALA A 119 -3.97 5.86 -10.96
C ALA A 119 -5.23 6.02 -11.82
N ASP A 120 -5.21 5.56 -13.06
CA ASP A 120 -6.36 5.63 -13.99
C ASP A 120 -7.56 4.81 -13.48
N GLU A 121 -7.32 3.69 -12.81
CA GLU A 121 -8.37 2.87 -12.17
C GLU A 121 -8.76 3.40 -10.76
N GLY A 122 -8.08 4.42 -10.24
CA GLY A 122 -8.28 4.95 -8.89
C GLY A 122 -7.94 3.92 -7.80
N VAL A 123 -6.93 3.08 -8.04
CA VAL A 123 -6.48 2.04 -7.13
C VAL A 123 -5.25 2.50 -6.34
N THR A 124 -5.15 2.15 -5.07
CA THR A 124 -4.00 2.44 -4.20
C THR A 124 -3.00 1.29 -4.22
N ASN A 125 -1.73 1.58 -4.47
CA ASN A 125 -0.63 0.62 -4.27
C ASN A 125 -0.28 0.57 -2.78
N VAL A 126 -0.35 -0.61 -2.17
CA VAL A 126 -0.16 -0.77 -0.71
C VAL A 126 1.27 -1.18 -0.40
N LEU A 127 1.72 -2.29 -0.96
CA LEU A 127 3.06 -2.84 -0.73
C LEU A 127 3.51 -3.74 -1.89
N ILE A 128 4.80 -4.15 -1.86
CA ILE A 128 5.33 -5.24 -2.69
C ILE A 128 5.79 -6.36 -1.77
N MET A 129 5.29 -7.57 -1.97
CA MET A 129 5.78 -8.79 -1.34
C MET A 129 7.04 -9.26 -2.05
N CYS A 130 8.13 -9.45 -1.31
CA CYS A 130 9.45 -9.79 -1.83
C CYS A 130 9.85 -11.21 -1.43
N ASP A 131 9.84 -12.13 -2.40
CA ASP A 131 10.22 -13.52 -2.23
C ASP A 131 11.44 -13.88 -3.10
N GLY A 132 12.19 -14.92 -2.69
CA GLY A 132 13.28 -15.45 -3.50
C GLY A 132 14.54 -14.58 -3.56
N LEU A 133 14.70 -13.60 -2.67
CA LEU A 133 15.82 -12.65 -2.69
C LEU A 133 17.01 -13.03 -1.76
N GLY A 134 16.95 -14.20 -1.15
CA GLY A 134 17.92 -14.68 -0.16
C GLY A 134 17.41 -14.56 1.27
N ASN A 135 18.18 -15.07 2.23
CA ASN A 135 17.78 -15.09 3.64
C ASN A 135 18.35 -13.88 4.38
N LEU A 136 17.49 -13.01 4.87
CA LEU A 136 17.91 -11.83 5.65
C LEU A 136 18.56 -12.19 6.98
N GLY A 137 18.38 -13.42 7.48
CA GLY A 137 19.06 -13.95 8.64
C GLY A 137 20.09 -15.04 8.28
N ASP A 138 20.70 -15.03 7.12
CA ASP A 138 21.70 -16.04 6.76
C ASP A 138 22.91 -15.98 7.73
N PRO A 139 23.38 -17.12 8.29
CA PRO A 139 24.55 -17.14 9.16
C PRO A 139 25.85 -16.73 8.44
N ASP A 140 25.95 -16.96 7.13
CA ASP A 140 27.05 -16.43 6.34
C ASP A 140 26.86 -14.93 6.10
N GLU A 141 27.80 -14.13 6.58
CA GLU A 141 27.74 -12.65 6.50
C GLU A 141 27.66 -12.16 5.05
N LYS A 142 28.39 -12.80 4.12
CA LYS A 142 28.38 -12.40 2.71
C LYS A 142 27.03 -12.71 2.08
N ALA A 143 26.46 -13.90 2.34
CA ALA A 143 25.14 -14.28 1.84
C ALA A 143 24.04 -13.37 2.43
N ARG A 144 24.13 -13.03 3.73
CA ARG A 144 23.20 -12.11 4.38
C ARG A 144 23.29 -10.70 3.78
N THR A 145 24.48 -10.18 3.56
CA THR A 145 24.69 -8.88 2.91
C THR A 145 24.12 -8.87 1.49
N GLN A 146 24.37 -9.91 0.71
CA GLN A 146 23.81 -10.03 -0.63
C GLN A 146 22.28 -10.09 -0.61
N ALA A 147 21.70 -10.82 0.33
CA ALA A 147 20.24 -10.85 0.49
C ALA A 147 19.68 -9.44 0.78
N ILE A 148 20.31 -8.68 1.66
CA ILE A 148 19.93 -7.29 1.96
C ILE A 148 19.98 -6.43 0.68
N GLU A 149 21.09 -6.47 -0.05
CA GLU A 149 21.28 -5.70 -1.28
C GLU A 149 20.30 -6.09 -2.39
N ASN A 150 19.87 -7.36 -2.45
CA ASN A 150 18.87 -7.83 -3.39
C ASN A 150 17.49 -7.20 -3.15
N HIS A 151 17.20 -6.75 -1.94
CA HIS A 151 15.95 -6.05 -1.60
C HIS A 151 15.97 -4.56 -1.96
N PHE A 152 17.11 -3.91 -2.09
CA PHE A 152 17.20 -2.47 -2.36
C PHE A 152 16.40 -2.02 -3.59
N PRO A 153 16.50 -2.71 -4.76
CA PRO A 153 15.70 -2.33 -5.92
C PRO A 153 14.19 -2.39 -5.68
N TRP A 154 13.74 -3.29 -4.80
CA TRP A 154 12.33 -3.43 -4.46
C TRP A 154 11.84 -2.34 -3.51
N VAL A 155 12.69 -1.85 -2.61
CA VAL A 155 12.41 -0.64 -1.82
C VAL A 155 12.22 0.56 -2.74
N GLU A 156 13.12 0.73 -3.72
CA GLU A 156 13.05 1.82 -4.71
C GLU A 156 11.81 1.70 -5.61
N ALA A 157 11.49 0.49 -6.09
CA ALA A 157 10.31 0.22 -6.89
C ALA A 157 9.02 0.51 -6.10
N ALA A 158 8.93 0.04 -4.85
CA ALA A 158 7.80 0.29 -3.97
C ALA A 158 7.61 1.80 -3.73
N LYS A 159 8.70 2.53 -3.50
CA LYS A 159 8.66 3.99 -3.38
C LYS A 159 8.12 4.67 -4.64
N ARG A 160 8.57 4.25 -5.84
CA ARG A 160 8.11 4.79 -7.12
C ARG A 160 6.62 4.53 -7.35
N LEU A 161 6.13 3.35 -6.97
CA LEU A 161 4.72 2.98 -7.06
C LEU A 161 3.83 3.66 -6.00
N GLY A 162 4.42 4.37 -5.03
CA GLY A 162 3.67 5.00 -3.94
C GLY A 162 3.21 4.01 -2.86
N CYS A 163 3.80 2.83 -2.80
CA CYS A 163 3.60 1.89 -1.71
C CYS A 163 4.12 2.45 -0.37
N HIS A 164 3.60 1.95 0.75
CA HIS A 164 4.11 2.34 2.06
C HIS A 164 5.15 1.37 2.63
N ALA A 165 5.28 0.18 2.06
CA ALA A 165 6.14 -0.89 2.55
C ALA A 165 6.62 -1.85 1.46
N ILE A 166 7.68 -2.59 1.77
CA ILE A 166 7.92 -3.92 1.20
C ILE A 166 7.68 -4.98 2.29
N ARG A 167 7.10 -6.14 1.92
CA ARG A 167 7.02 -7.31 2.79
C ARG A 167 8.17 -8.26 2.49
N VAL A 168 8.82 -8.73 3.53
CA VAL A 168 9.99 -9.61 3.45
C VAL A 168 9.84 -10.83 4.37
N ASN A 169 10.72 -11.81 4.21
CA ASN A 169 10.79 -13.01 5.04
C ASN A 169 11.97 -12.94 6.02
N ALA A 170 11.77 -13.36 7.27
CA ALA A 170 12.81 -13.45 8.29
C ALA A 170 13.48 -14.84 8.34
N ALA A 171 13.82 -15.40 7.15
CA ALA A 171 14.44 -16.71 7.06
C ALA A 171 15.88 -16.71 7.60
N SER A 172 16.23 -17.75 8.38
CA SER A 172 17.53 -17.91 9.02
C SER A 172 17.84 -19.38 9.31
N LYS A 173 19.09 -19.69 9.73
CA LYS A 173 19.55 -21.02 10.15
C LYS A 173 20.25 -20.93 11.51
N GLY A 174 20.24 -22.01 12.30
CA GLY A 174 20.85 -22.08 13.63
C GLY A 174 19.85 -22.39 14.73
N THR A 175 20.18 -22.11 15.98
CA THR A 175 19.29 -22.21 17.14
C THR A 175 18.19 -21.14 17.11
N PHE A 176 17.25 -21.22 18.04
CA PHE A 176 16.15 -20.24 18.16
C PHE A 176 16.69 -18.80 18.34
N GLU A 177 17.63 -18.61 19.26
CA GLU A 177 18.21 -17.33 19.61
C GLU A 177 19.17 -16.81 18.53
N GLU A 178 19.96 -17.69 17.92
CA GLU A 178 20.85 -17.33 16.80
C GLU A 178 20.07 -16.83 15.61
N LYS A 179 19.02 -17.56 15.21
CA LYS A 179 18.14 -17.15 14.12
C LYS A 179 17.48 -15.80 14.39
N GLN A 180 17.07 -15.55 15.63
CA GLN A 180 16.44 -14.30 16.04
C GLN A 180 17.39 -13.12 15.88
N LYS A 181 18.64 -13.27 16.36
CA LYS A 181 19.69 -12.23 16.24
C LYS A 181 20.10 -11.97 14.80
N LEU A 182 20.27 -13.03 14.01
CA LEU A 182 20.66 -12.91 12.60
C LEU A 182 19.55 -12.25 11.76
N ALA A 183 18.30 -12.64 11.99
CA ALA A 183 17.16 -12.00 11.34
C ALA A 183 17.05 -10.51 11.71
N ALA A 184 17.26 -10.19 12.99
CA ALA A 184 17.24 -8.80 13.46
C ALA A 184 18.38 -7.96 12.84
N ASP A 185 19.58 -8.52 12.68
CA ASP A 185 20.71 -7.84 12.01
C ASP A 185 20.35 -7.50 10.56
N GLY A 186 19.92 -8.49 9.78
CA GLY A 186 19.57 -8.27 8.37
C GLY A 186 18.42 -7.30 8.18
N LEU A 187 17.37 -7.41 9.02
CA LEU A 187 16.24 -6.49 8.97
C LEU A 187 16.64 -5.06 9.37
N SER A 188 17.48 -4.89 10.38
CA SER A 188 17.95 -3.57 10.80
C SER A 188 18.73 -2.86 9.69
N ARG A 189 19.63 -3.60 9.00
CA ARG A 189 20.41 -3.07 7.88
C ARG A 189 19.54 -2.74 6.66
N LEU A 190 18.55 -3.57 6.35
CA LEU A 190 17.59 -3.28 5.28
C LEU A 190 16.70 -2.09 5.63
N ASP A 191 16.24 -2.00 6.88
CA ASP A 191 15.43 -0.88 7.36
C ASP A 191 16.20 0.45 7.35
N GLU A 192 17.49 0.44 7.65
CA GLU A 192 18.36 1.62 7.50
C GLU A 192 18.33 2.21 6.08
N TYR A 193 18.38 1.34 5.08
CA TYR A 193 18.27 1.74 3.68
C TYR A 193 16.86 2.26 3.37
N ALA A 194 15.83 1.52 3.75
CA ALA A 194 14.44 1.84 3.47
C ALA A 194 13.97 3.16 4.15
N ALA A 195 14.47 3.41 5.38
CA ALA A 195 14.14 4.61 6.14
C ALA A 195 14.55 5.91 5.45
N GLN A 196 15.65 5.91 4.66
CA GLN A 196 16.09 7.07 3.87
C GLN A 196 15.04 7.50 2.83
N MET A 197 14.19 6.56 2.42
CA MET A 197 13.09 6.79 1.48
C MET A 197 11.71 6.83 2.16
N GLN A 198 11.67 6.83 3.48
CA GLN A 198 10.42 6.78 4.26
C GLN A 198 9.58 5.53 3.93
N MET A 199 10.26 4.41 3.65
CA MET A 199 9.63 3.12 3.38
C MET A 199 9.68 2.23 4.62
N ASN A 200 8.63 1.42 4.81
CA ASN A 200 8.64 0.43 5.86
C ASN A 200 9.16 -0.92 5.32
N VAL A 201 9.82 -1.68 6.20
CA VAL A 201 10.16 -3.09 6.00
C VAL A 201 9.29 -3.90 6.95
N ILE A 202 8.41 -4.73 6.41
CA ILE A 202 7.48 -5.51 7.23
C ILE A 202 7.68 -7.01 7.02
N VAL A 203 7.60 -7.77 8.09
CA VAL A 203 7.84 -9.21 8.07
C VAL A 203 6.54 -9.96 8.23
N GLU A 204 6.30 -10.90 7.32
CA GLU A 204 5.19 -11.85 7.43
C GLU A 204 5.60 -13.07 8.24
N ASN A 205 4.68 -13.63 9.03
CA ASN A 205 4.82 -14.98 9.56
C ASN A 205 4.63 -15.98 8.42
N HIS A 206 5.73 -16.31 7.72
CA HIS A 206 5.73 -17.07 6.47
C HIS A 206 6.64 -18.31 6.54
N GLY A 207 6.28 -19.27 7.38
CA GLY A 207 7.01 -20.52 7.56
C GLY A 207 8.21 -20.47 8.49
N GLY A 208 8.71 -21.63 8.86
CA GLY A 208 9.81 -21.77 9.82
C GLY A 208 9.50 -21.10 11.16
N LEU A 209 10.52 -20.49 11.79
CA LEU A 209 10.33 -19.80 13.07
C LEU A 209 9.51 -18.51 12.96
N SER A 210 9.39 -17.88 11.77
CA SER A 210 8.52 -16.72 11.64
C SER A 210 7.04 -17.04 11.85
N SER A 211 6.64 -18.32 11.70
CA SER A 211 5.31 -18.83 12.05
C SER A 211 5.07 -19.00 13.55
N ASN A 212 6.07 -18.67 14.40
CA ASN A 212 5.92 -18.56 15.85
C ASN A 212 5.84 -17.09 16.21
N GLY A 213 4.67 -16.62 16.68
CA GLY A 213 4.42 -15.20 16.96
C GLY A 213 5.40 -14.64 17.98
N GLY A 214 5.67 -15.38 19.07
CA GLY A 214 6.63 -14.96 20.10
C GLY A 214 8.07 -14.83 19.56
N TRP A 215 8.49 -15.71 18.64
CA TRP A 215 9.79 -15.61 18.00
C TRP A 215 9.88 -14.33 17.16
N LEU A 216 8.90 -14.09 16.29
CA LEU A 216 8.92 -12.93 15.39
C LEU A 216 8.75 -11.61 16.16
N ALA A 217 7.91 -11.58 17.20
CA ALA A 217 7.81 -10.43 18.11
C ALA A 217 9.15 -10.15 18.82
N GLY A 218 9.91 -11.21 19.17
CA GLY A 218 11.27 -11.09 19.69
C GLY A 218 12.25 -10.49 18.67
N VAL A 219 12.16 -10.87 17.39
CA VAL A 219 12.93 -10.21 16.32
C VAL A 219 12.60 -8.72 16.25
N MET A 220 11.32 -8.35 16.28
CA MET A 220 10.90 -6.93 16.21
C MET A 220 11.44 -6.12 17.41
N LYS A 221 11.46 -6.70 18.61
CA LYS A 221 12.05 -6.07 19.81
C LYS A 221 13.56 -5.87 19.69
N LEU A 222 14.28 -6.78 19.00
CA LEU A 222 15.71 -6.64 18.77
C LEU A 222 16.02 -5.58 17.68
N VAL A 223 15.18 -5.49 16.66
CA VAL A 223 15.31 -4.47 15.61
C VAL A 223 15.04 -3.07 16.16
N ASP A 224 13.99 -2.91 16.96
CA ASP A 224 13.57 -1.68 17.65
C ASP A 224 13.65 -0.42 16.77
N ARG A 225 13.07 -0.49 15.57
CA ARG A 225 13.06 0.61 14.60
C ARG A 225 11.62 0.96 14.19
N PRO A 226 11.26 2.25 14.09
CA PRO A 226 9.89 2.67 13.81
C PRO A 226 9.41 2.27 12.40
N ASN A 227 10.30 2.09 11.44
CA ASN A 227 9.96 1.70 10.08
C ASN A 227 9.89 0.17 9.90
N CYS A 228 10.50 -0.61 10.79
CA CYS A 228 10.38 -2.05 10.79
C CYS A 228 9.10 -2.50 11.50
N GLY A 229 8.44 -3.53 10.98
CA GLY A 229 7.20 -4.03 11.58
C GLY A 229 6.81 -5.41 11.07
N THR A 230 5.57 -5.78 11.31
CA THR A 230 5.02 -7.07 10.89
C THR A 230 3.85 -6.92 9.92
N LEU A 231 3.60 -7.98 9.18
CA LEU A 231 2.38 -8.26 8.44
C LEU A 231 1.83 -9.59 8.96
N PRO A 232 1.01 -9.59 10.04
CA PRO A 232 0.39 -10.79 10.54
C PRO A 232 -0.51 -11.42 9.48
N ASP A 233 -0.20 -12.67 9.09
CA ASP A 233 -1.03 -13.50 8.22
C ASP A 233 -1.86 -14.47 9.05
N PHE A 234 -3.14 -14.62 8.74
CA PHE A 234 -4.08 -15.42 9.53
C PHE A 234 -3.88 -16.93 9.38
N GLY A 235 -3.25 -17.39 8.31
CA GLY A 235 -3.13 -18.79 7.96
C GLY A 235 -1.78 -19.43 8.27
N ASN A 236 -0.70 -18.68 8.26
CA ASN A 236 0.68 -19.18 8.24
C ASN A 236 1.27 -19.53 9.61
N PHE A 237 0.46 -19.93 10.58
CA PHE A 237 0.95 -20.27 11.93
C PHE A 237 1.26 -21.77 12.13
N HIS A 238 0.83 -22.65 11.22
CA HIS A 238 1.07 -24.10 11.28
C HIS A 238 0.77 -24.70 12.68
N ASP A 239 1.81 -25.10 13.44
CA ASP A 239 1.69 -25.70 14.78
C ASP A 239 1.57 -24.67 15.93
N TYR A 240 1.42 -23.39 15.62
CA TYR A 240 1.28 -22.32 16.60
C TYR A 240 -0.16 -21.80 16.66
N ASP A 241 -0.65 -21.41 17.84
CA ASP A 241 -2.00 -20.82 17.94
C ASP A 241 -2.04 -19.48 17.17
N ARG A 242 -2.85 -19.43 16.12
CA ARG A 242 -2.93 -18.28 15.20
C ARG A 242 -3.47 -17.03 15.86
N TYR A 243 -4.36 -17.17 16.84
CA TYR A 243 -4.92 -16.01 17.54
C TYR A 243 -3.91 -15.41 18.50
N GLN A 244 -3.20 -16.27 19.24
CA GLN A 244 -2.07 -15.83 20.06
C GLN A 244 -0.98 -15.20 19.18
N GLY A 245 -0.62 -15.83 18.08
CA GLY A 245 0.40 -15.32 17.17
C GLY A 245 0.04 -13.94 16.61
N VAL A 246 -1.20 -13.75 16.17
CA VAL A 246 -1.65 -12.42 15.71
C VAL A 246 -1.60 -11.41 16.86
N GLU A 247 -2.09 -11.76 18.07
CA GLU A 247 -2.05 -10.87 19.22
C GLU A 247 -0.62 -10.42 19.56
N GLU A 248 0.37 -11.33 19.49
CA GLU A 248 1.78 -11.04 19.72
C GLU A 248 2.42 -10.14 18.66
N LEU A 249 1.94 -10.24 17.40
CA LEU A 249 2.49 -9.49 16.26
C LEU A 249 1.81 -8.13 16.05
N MET A 250 0.55 -7.96 16.47
CA MET A 250 -0.21 -6.72 16.27
C MET A 250 0.45 -5.46 16.81
N PRO A 251 1.21 -5.45 17.94
CA PRO A 251 1.92 -4.25 18.39
C PRO A 251 2.93 -3.67 17.38
N PHE A 252 3.39 -4.49 16.43
CA PHE A 252 4.34 -4.12 15.39
C PHE A 252 3.71 -4.02 14.00
N ALA A 253 2.41 -4.31 13.87
CA ALA A 253 1.76 -4.48 12.57
C ALA A 253 1.66 -3.18 11.78
N LYS A 254 2.06 -3.24 10.51
CA LYS A 254 1.90 -2.18 9.51
C LYS A 254 1.12 -2.64 8.28
N GLY A 255 0.81 -3.92 8.19
CA GLY A 255 -0.07 -4.59 7.25
C GLY A 255 -0.72 -5.78 7.94
N VAL A 256 -1.74 -6.39 7.34
CA VAL A 256 -2.41 -7.61 7.80
C VAL A 256 -2.83 -8.41 6.57
N SER A 257 -2.50 -9.72 6.53
CA SER A 257 -2.95 -10.64 5.49
C SER A 257 -4.10 -11.51 5.99
N ALA A 258 -5.24 -11.42 5.30
CA ALA A 258 -6.42 -12.24 5.54
C ALA A 258 -6.37 -13.50 4.65
N LYS A 259 -5.43 -14.38 4.95
CA LYS A 259 -5.30 -15.66 4.25
C LYS A 259 -6.53 -16.53 4.44
N SER A 260 -7.04 -17.06 3.34
CA SER A 260 -8.23 -17.90 3.32
C SER A 260 -8.06 -19.09 2.38
N HIS A 261 -8.74 -20.19 2.67
CA HIS A 261 -8.64 -21.43 1.89
C HIS A 261 -10.00 -22.02 1.56
N GLU A 262 -10.85 -22.21 2.55
CA GLU A 262 -12.11 -22.93 2.43
C GLU A 262 -13.23 -22.19 3.14
N PHE A 263 -14.44 -22.30 2.59
CA PHE A 263 -15.62 -21.64 3.15
C PHE A 263 -16.72 -22.66 3.40
N ASP A 264 -17.42 -22.50 4.53
CA ASP A 264 -18.65 -23.25 4.84
C ASP A 264 -19.85 -22.73 4.04
N ALA A 265 -21.01 -23.37 4.22
CA ALA A 265 -22.24 -22.99 3.53
C ALA A 265 -22.73 -21.55 3.89
N ASP A 266 -22.34 -21.05 5.04
CA ASP A 266 -22.65 -19.69 5.51
C ASP A 266 -21.60 -18.66 5.06
N GLY A 267 -20.56 -19.10 4.33
CA GLY A 267 -19.48 -18.26 3.83
C GLY A 267 -18.51 -17.82 4.92
N ASN A 268 -18.33 -18.59 6.00
CA ASN A 268 -17.24 -18.39 6.96
C ASN A 268 -16.03 -19.21 6.53
N GLU A 269 -14.84 -18.66 6.78
CA GLU A 269 -13.59 -19.40 6.57
C GLU A 269 -13.49 -20.52 7.61
N VAL A 270 -13.17 -21.76 7.14
CA VAL A 270 -13.28 -22.98 7.95
C VAL A 270 -12.13 -23.12 8.95
N ARG A 271 -10.93 -22.65 8.60
CA ARG A 271 -9.72 -22.81 9.41
C ARG A 271 -9.51 -21.68 10.42
N THR A 272 -10.11 -20.51 10.15
CA THR A 272 -9.91 -19.30 10.93
C THR A 272 -11.25 -18.60 11.23
N ASP A 273 -11.56 -18.41 12.49
CA ASP A 273 -12.69 -17.54 12.89
C ASP A 273 -12.31 -16.07 12.63
N TYR A 274 -12.75 -15.54 11.51
CA TYR A 274 -12.50 -14.16 11.09
C TYR A 274 -13.12 -13.11 12.03
N ARG A 275 -14.24 -13.42 12.70
CA ARG A 275 -14.85 -12.51 13.68
C ARG A 275 -13.94 -12.35 14.90
N ARG A 276 -13.41 -13.46 15.43
CA ARG A 276 -12.44 -13.45 16.52
C ARG A 276 -11.15 -12.77 16.09
N MET A 277 -10.64 -13.12 14.91
CA MET A 277 -9.37 -12.59 14.39
C MET A 277 -9.41 -11.07 14.19
N LEU A 278 -10.43 -10.56 13.51
CA LEU A 278 -10.56 -9.13 13.22
C LEU A 278 -10.92 -8.29 14.48
N LYS A 279 -11.52 -8.92 15.50
CA LYS A 279 -11.63 -8.28 16.83
C LYS A 279 -10.27 -8.05 17.48
N LEU A 280 -9.35 -9.03 17.42
CA LEU A 280 -7.97 -8.86 17.90
C LEU A 280 -7.25 -7.73 17.13
N VAL A 281 -7.32 -7.77 15.81
CA VAL A 281 -6.71 -6.75 14.94
C VAL A 281 -7.20 -5.35 15.27
N THR A 282 -8.51 -5.17 15.39
CA THR A 282 -9.12 -3.85 15.65
C THR A 282 -8.97 -3.40 17.10
N ALA A 283 -8.94 -4.32 18.05
CA ALA A 283 -8.70 -4.04 19.48
C ALA A 283 -7.26 -3.53 19.70
N ALA A 284 -6.28 -4.02 18.92
CA ALA A 284 -4.92 -3.49 18.89
C ALA A 284 -4.80 -2.06 18.31
N GLY A 285 -5.91 -1.46 17.89
CA GLY A 285 -5.93 -0.11 17.31
C GLY A 285 -5.62 -0.05 15.81
N TYR A 286 -5.41 -1.19 15.14
CA TYR A 286 -5.12 -1.22 13.70
C TYR A 286 -6.32 -0.74 12.87
N ARG A 287 -6.06 0.14 11.90
CA ARG A 287 -7.05 0.74 10.99
C ARG A 287 -6.57 0.76 9.54
N GLY A 288 -5.48 0.05 9.27
CA GLY A 288 -4.82 -0.02 7.96
C GLY A 288 -5.54 -0.94 6.97
N TRP A 289 -4.74 -1.46 6.03
CA TRP A 289 -5.19 -2.41 5.02
C TRP A 289 -5.18 -3.84 5.53
N VAL A 290 -6.23 -4.58 5.23
CA VAL A 290 -6.34 -6.03 5.42
C VAL A 290 -6.39 -6.64 4.02
N GLY A 291 -5.29 -7.27 3.62
CA GLY A 291 -5.10 -7.85 2.30
C GLY A 291 -5.82 -9.18 2.17
N ILE A 292 -6.65 -9.32 1.15
CA ILE A 292 -7.21 -10.62 0.76
C ILE A 292 -6.08 -11.46 0.17
N GLU A 293 -5.85 -12.65 0.73
CA GLU A 293 -4.93 -13.63 0.17
C GLU A 293 -5.58 -15.01 0.17
N TYR A 294 -6.19 -15.34 -0.97
CA TYR A 294 -6.84 -16.63 -1.17
C TYR A 294 -5.85 -17.67 -1.74
N GLU A 295 -5.74 -18.81 -1.06
CA GLU A 295 -4.90 -19.94 -1.47
C GLU A 295 -5.68 -21.28 -1.44
N GLY A 296 -7.01 -21.21 -1.50
CA GLY A 296 -7.86 -22.40 -1.50
C GLY A 296 -7.81 -23.17 -2.82
N LYS A 297 -8.26 -24.43 -2.76
CA LYS A 297 -8.37 -25.31 -3.93
C LYS A 297 -9.82 -25.70 -4.25
N ALA A 298 -10.76 -25.40 -3.35
CA ALA A 298 -12.17 -25.76 -3.52
C ALA A 298 -12.92 -24.81 -4.47
N LEU A 299 -12.54 -23.53 -4.49
CA LEU A 299 -13.07 -22.52 -5.40
C LEU A 299 -12.00 -22.08 -6.38
N PRO A 300 -12.37 -21.70 -7.62
CA PRO A 300 -11.48 -20.94 -8.50
C PRO A 300 -11.01 -19.65 -7.84
N GLU A 301 -9.80 -19.18 -8.16
CA GLU A 301 -9.21 -17.97 -7.57
C GLU A 301 -10.15 -16.75 -7.53
N PRO A 302 -10.85 -16.38 -8.63
CA PRO A 302 -11.77 -15.24 -8.58
C PRO A 302 -12.93 -15.42 -7.61
N GLU A 303 -13.46 -16.63 -7.49
CA GLU A 303 -14.55 -16.94 -6.56
C GLU A 303 -14.07 -16.91 -5.11
N GLY A 304 -12.86 -17.42 -4.85
CA GLY A 304 -12.21 -17.35 -3.54
C GLY A 304 -11.94 -15.93 -3.08
N VAL A 305 -11.47 -15.05 -3.98
CA VAL A 305 -11.32 -13.61 -3.71
C VAL A 305 -12.65 -12.99 -3.32
N VAL A 306 -13.73 -13.28 -4.07
CA VAL A 306 -15.06 -12.75 -3.79
C VAL A 306 -15.60 -13.28 -2.45
N ALA A 307 -15.40 -14.55 -2.14
CA ALA A 307 -15.81 -15.14 -0.87
C ALA A 307 -15.10 -14.49 0.32
N THR A 308 -13.77 -14.32 0.24
CA THR A 308 -12.98 -13.66 1.27
C THR A 308 -13.42 -12.18 1.45
N LYS A 309 -13.61 -11.45 0.35
CA LYS A 309 -14.10 -10.07 0.39
C LYS A 309 -15.43 -9.96 1.12
N ARG A 310 -16.41 -10.80 0.76
CA ARG A 310 -17.74 -10.81 1.39
C ARG A 310 -17.64 -11.10 2.89
N LEU A 311 -16.79 -12.02 3.29
CA LEU A 311 -16.54 -12.33 4.70
C LEU A 311 -15.96 -11.12 5.43
N LEU A 312 -14.93 -10.48 4.90
CA LEU A 312 -14.33 -9.27 5.46
C LEU A 312 -15.34 -8.12 5.58
N GLU A 313 -16.15 -7.89 4.56
CA GLU A 313 -17.18 -6.84 4.56
C GLU A 313 -18.26 -7.10 5.63
N ARG A 314 -18.72 -8.35 5.76
CA ARG A 314 -19.68 -8.77 6.77
C ARG A 314 -19.14 -8.53 8.18
N VAL A 315 -17.93 -9.02 8.47
CA VAL A 315 -17.30 -8.84 9.79
C VAL A 315 -17.02 -7.36 10.08
N ARG A 316 -16.60 -6.59 9.07
CA ARG A 316 -16.38 -5.14 9.20
C ARG A 316 -17.64 -4.38 9.55
N ALA A 317 -18.79 -4.79 9.03
CA ALA A 317 -20.08 -4.21 9.38
C ALA A 317 -20.45 -4.51 10.84
N ASP A 318 -20.25 -5.76 11.28
CA ASP A 318 -20.50 -6.18 12.67
C ASP A 318 -19.62 -5.44 13.69
N LEU A 319 -18.39 -5.10 13.33
CA LEU A 319 -17.44 -4.36 14.20
C LEU A 319 -17.77 -2.86 14.35
N ARG A 320 -18.71 -2.34 13.53
CA ARG A 320 -19.18 -0.95 13.60
C ARG A 320 -20.45 -0.79 14.45
N ALA A 321 -21.18 -1.87 14.61
CA ALA A 321 -22.42 -1.91 15.40
C ALA A 321 -22.11 -1.91 16.90
#